data_4d81fa7274a35501e38d19eb710092e2
#
_entry.id   4d81fa7274a35501e38d19eb710092e2
#
_cell.length_a   1.000
_cell.length_b   1.000
_cell.length_c   1.000
_cell.angle_alpha   90.00
_cell.angle_beta   90.00
_cell.angle_gamma   90.00
#
_symmetry.space_group_name_H-M   'P 1'
#
loop_
_entity.id
_entity.type
_entity.pdbx_description
1 polymer ?
#
loop_
_entity_poly.entity_id
_entity_poly.type
_entity_poly.pdbx_seq_one_letter_code
_entity_poly.pdbx_strand_id
1 'polypeptide(L)'
;MKTKVRTKNSSPARPSARPAIPAIGVKTTFPETLLRQANGVRTAGLACVKRMPSYLQLLRVLQAAGQEHVSGTVLAGVHHLEPVIVRKDLAITGAVGTPRIGFRIHELIAAIERFLGWDHQTKAVLVGVGNLGTALLGYQGFHDYGFRIVGAFDSDPKMVGQWVHGRQVQAIGHLIPFVRRGEILLGMLTVPGPAAQKTAEVMVRAGIKGIWNFTPAKLHLPKDVMTQKEDLAEGLAVLSHRIKKIEM
;
A
#
# COMPACT_ATOMS: atom_id res chain seq x y z
N MET A 1 -31.54 23.42 59.12
CA MET A 1 -30.25 22.77 58.83
C MET A 1 -30.27 22.34 57.36
N LYS A 2 -29.60 23.08 56.50
CA LYS A 2 -29.49 22.76 55.04
C LYS A 2 -28.06 22.35 54.74
N THR A 3 -27.85 21.07 54.49
CA THR A 3 -26.54 20.47 54.15
C THR A 3 -26.27 20.68 52.66
N LYS A 4 -25.23 21.46 52.32
CA LYS A 4 -24.73 21.64 50.96
C LYS A 4 -23.84 20.45 50.56
N VAL A 5 -24.25 19.68 49.56
CA VAL A 5 -23.44 18.68 48.92
C VAL A 5 -22.56 19.38 47.86
N ARG A 6 -21.26 19.26 48.01
CA ARG A 6 -20.21 19.85 47.14
C ARG A 6 -19.82 18.81 46.11
N THR A 7 -20.31 18.96 44.89
CA THR A 7 -19.88 18.15 43.74
C THR A 7 -18.48 18.54 43.31
N LYS A 8 -17.51 17.59 43.39
CA LYS A 8 -16.19 17.75 42.80
C LYS A 8 -16.26 17.48 41.30
N ASN A 9 -16.00 18.51 40.53
CA ASN A 9 -15.76 18.44 39.09
C ASN A 9 -14.35 17.88 38.87
N SER A 10 -14.23 16.64 38.37
CA SER A 10 -12.98 16.06 37.90
C SER A 10 -12.88 16.29 36.40
N SER A 11 -12.00 17.20 35.98
CA SER A 11 -11.59 17.38 34.59
C SER A 11 -10.87 16.13 34.07
N PRO A 12 -11.11 15.71 32.82
CA PRO A 12 -10.36 14.59 32.25
C PRO A 12 -8.92 15.00 31.95
N ALA A 13 -7.98 14.12 32.33
CA ALA A 13 -6.56 14.28 32.10
C ALA A 13 -6.25 14.36 30.59
N ARG A 14 -5.43 15.34 30.20
CA ARG A 14 -4.87 15.45 28.84
C ARG A 14 -3.96 14.25 28.56
N PRO A 15 -4.03 13.65 27.35
CA PRO A 15 -3.08 12.61 26.98
C PRO A 15 -1.68 13.21 26.85
N SER A 16 -0.69 12.55 27.46
CA SER A 16 0.71 12.91 27.43
C SER A 16 1.26 13.04 26.00
N ALA A 17 1.92 14.16 25.72
CA ALA A 17 2.60 14.39 24.45
C ALA A 17 3.71 13.33 24.25
N ARG A 18 3.61 12.59 23.13
CA ARG A 18 4.70 11.74 22.64
C ARG A 18 5.89 12.63 22.23
N PRO A 19 7.13 12.21 22.50
CA PRO A 19 8.31 12.98 22.11
C PRO A 19 8.36 13.11 20.58
N ALA A 20 8.66 14.32 20.11
CA ALA A 20 8.88 14.62 18.70
C ALA A 20 10.14 13.87 18.22
N ILE A 21 9.98 13.02 17.22
CA ILE A 21 11.08 12.36 16.51
C ILE A 21 11.76 13.44 15.65
N PRO A 22 13.09 13.66 15.74
CA PRO A 22 13.79 14.62 14.89
C PRO A 22 13.65 14.23 13.42
N ALA A 23 13.39 15.22 12.57
CA ALA A 23 13.32 15.06 11.11
C ALA A 23 14.71 14.70 10.58
N ILE A 24 15.00 13.41 10.45
CA ILE A 24 16.15 12.92 9.70
C ILE A 24 15.77 13.05 8.23
N GLY A 25 16.45 13.95 7.53
CA GLY A 25 16.32 14.12 6.08
C GLY A 25 16.80 12.88 5.34
N VAL A 26 15.93 11.88 5.21
CA VAL A 26 16.17 10.72 4.36
C VAL A 26 15.79 11.13 2.94
N LYS A 27 16.78 11.34 2.09
CA LYS A 27 16.58 11.42 0.63
C LYS A 27 16.03 10.08 0.19
N THR A 28 14.73 10.04 -0.09
CA THR A 28 14.06 8.86 -0.65
C THR A 28 14.39 8.77 -2.13
N THR A 29 15.63 8.40 -2.46
CA THR A 29 16.00 7.95 -3.79
C THR A 29 15.56 6.50 -3.89
N PHE A 30 14.57 6.22 -4.74
CA PHE A 30 14.36 4.84 -5.20
C PHE A 30 15.68 4.34 -5.75
N PRO A 31 16.21 3.20 -5.30
CA PRO A 31 17.45 2.67 -5.85
C PRO A 31 17.30 2.55 -7.36
N GLU A 32 18.24 3.11 -8.15
CA GLU A 32 18.25 2.97 -9.61
C GLU A 32 18.19 1.50 -10.06
N THR A 33 18.63 0.59 -9.21
CA THR A 33 18.49 -0.85 -9.36
C THR A 33 17.05 -1.33 -9.54
N LEU A 34 16.07 -0.73 -8.85
CA LEU A 34 14.65 -1.07 -9.02
C LEU A 34 14.11 -0.54 -10.34
N LEU A 35 14.56 0.64 -10.80
CA LEU A 35 14.17 1.19 -12.12
C LEU A 35 14.78 0.39 -13.27
N ARG A 36 15.99 -0.15 -13.13
CA ARG A 36 16.62 -1.05 -14.13
C ARG A 36 15.98 -2.43 -14.14
N GLN A 37 15.52 -2.94 -13.00
CA GLN A 37 14.84 -4.23 -12.91
C GLN A 37 13.39 -4.19 -13.44
N ALA A 38 12.68 -3.06 -13.36
CA ALA A 38 11.32 -2.94 -13.85
C ALA A 38 11.19 -3.15 -15.37
N ASN A 39 12.23 -2.84 -16.14
CA ASN A 39 12.27 -3.06 -17.59
C ASN A 39 12.70 -4.49 -18.00
N GLY A 40 13.09 -5.33 -17.05
CA GLY A 40 13.62 -6.69 -17.28
C GLY A 40 13.00 -7.77 -16.39
N VAL A 41 12.00 -7.44 -15.57
CA VAL A 41 11.35 -8.45 -14.71
C VAL A 41 10.59 -9.43 -15.60
N ARG A 42 11.16 -10.62 -15.78
CA ARG A 42 10.48 -11.76 -16.40
C ARG A 42 9.14 -11.97 -15.72
N THR A 43 8.12 -12.41 -16.46
CA THR A 43 6.76 -12.71 -15.97
C THR A 43 6.77 -13.57 -14.69
N ALA A 44 7.76 -14.44 -14.51
CA ALA A 44 8.00 -15.23 -13.29
C ALA A 44 8.32 -14.35 -12.06
N GLY A 45 9.03 -13.24 -12.22
CA GLY A 45 9.30 -12.28 -11.12
C GLY A 45 8.07 -11.57 -10.62
N LEU A 46 7.16 -11.17 -11.53
CA LEU A 46 5.91 -10.50 -11.14
C LEU A 46 4.97 -11.43 -10.35
N ALA A 47 4.87 -12.69 -10.72
CA ALA A 47 4.08 -13.68 -9.98
C ALA A 47 4.62 -13.89 -8.55
N CYS A 48 5.93 -13.90 -8.37
CA CYS A 48 6.59 -13.95 -7.07
C CYS A 48 6.23 -12.70 -6.24
N VAL A 49 6.40 -11.50 -6.78
CA VAL A 49 6.05 -10.24 -6.09
C VAL A 49 4.59 -10.24 -5.63
N LYS A 50 3.66 -10.71 -6.48
CA LYS A 50 2.23 -10.80 -6.14
C LYS A 50 1.92 -11.76 -4.99
N ARG A 51 2.76 -12.77 -4.72
CA ARG A 51 2.59 -13.71 -3.60
C ARG A 51 3.16 -13.20 -2.28
N MET A 52 4.13 -12.29 -2.30
CA MET A 52 4.80 -11.81 -1.09
C MET A 52 3.86 -11.23 -0.02
N PRO A 53 2.82 -10.44 -0.36
CA PRO A 53 1.87 -9.94 0.63
C PRO A 53 1.17 -11.07 1.40
N SER A 54 0.78 -12.16 0.73
CA SER A 54 0.13 -13.29 1.40
C SER A 54 1.10 -14.08 2.30
N TYR A 55 2.37 -14.20 1.90
CA TYR A 55 3.39 -14.77 2.78
C TYR A 55 3.58 -13.91 4.04
N LEU A 56 3.68 -12.59 3.91
CA LEU A 56 3.79 -11.68 5.04
C LEU A 56 2.60 -11.80 6.02
N GLN A 57 1.39 -11.86 5.48
CA GLN A 57 0.19 -12.02 6.30
C GLN A 57 0.26 -13.28 7.15
N LEU A 58 0.61 -14.43 6.55
CA LEU A 58 0.76 -15.69 7.27
C LEU A 58 1.91 -15.62 8.31
N LEU A 59 3.06 -15.06 7.92
CA LEU A 59 4.20 -14.91 8.82
C LEU A 59 3.87 -14.07 10.05
N ARG A 60 3.14 -12.98 9.89
CA ARG A 60 2.67 -12.13 11.00
C ARG A 60 1.70 -12.87 11.93
N VAL A 61 0.81 -13.70 11.38
CA VAL A 61 -0.08 -14.57 12.17
C VAL A 61 0.74 -15.58 12.98
N LEU A 62 1.70 -16.25 12.36
CA LEU A 62 2.58 -17.22 13.03
C LEU A 62 3.44 -16.56 14.12
N GLN A 63 3.95 -15.35 13.85
CA GLN A 63 4.73 -14.56 14.81
C GLN A 63 3.86 -14.17 16.03
N ALA A 64 2.63 -13.72 15.79
CA ALA A 64 1.68 -13.39 16.86
C ALA A 64 1.28 -14.63 17.70
N ALA A 65 1.33 -15.82 17.11
CA ALA A 65 1.15 -17.10 17.80
C ALA A 65 2.41 -17.59 18.54
N GLY A 66 3.49 -16.79 18.59
CA GLY A 66 4.73 -17.12 19.29
C GLY A 66 5.64 -18.10 18.54
N GLN A 67 5.42 -18.36 17.26
CA GLN A 67 6.31 -19.18 16.46
C GLN A 67 7.55 -18.42 16.06
N GLU A 68 8.73 -19.01 16.25
CA GLU A 68 10.01 -18.42 15.89
C GLU A 68 10.47 -18.81 14.49
N HIS A 69 10.09 -20.00 14.03
CA HIS A 69 10.57 -20.57 12.76
C HIS A 69 9.42 -21.08 11.89
N VAL A 70 9.63 -21.04 10.58
CA VAL A 70 8.70 -21.57 9.58
C VAL A 70 9.45 -22.28 8.48
N SER A 71 8.96 -23.43 8.02
CA SER A 71 9.50 -24.10 6.86
C SER A 71 8.85 -23.63 5.56
N GLY A 72 9.60 -23.68 4.44
CA GLY A 72 9.03 -23.42 3.12
C GLY A 72 7.89 -24.38 2.75
N THR A 73 7.86 -25.59 3.32
CA THR A 73 6.78 -26.56 3.14
C THR A 73 5.48 -26.10 3.82
N VAL A 74 5.56 -25.52 5.02
CA VAL A 74 4.38 -24.96 5.71
C VAL A 74 3.79 -23.80 4.89
N LEU A 75 4.63 -22.87 4.43
CA LEU A 75 4.18 -21.77 3.57
C LEU A 75 3.54 -22.30 2.28
N ALA A 76 4.15 -23.33 1.66
CA ALA A 76 3.63 -23.94 0.44
C ALA A 76 2.26 -24.60 0.65
N GLY A 77 2.08 -25.33 1.76
CA GLY A 77 0.81 -25.98 2.09
C GLY A 77 -0.34 -25.00 2.26
N VAL A 78 -0.11 -23.90 3.01
CA VAL A 78 -1.16 -22.89 3.24
C VAL A 78 -1.55 -22.18 1.94
N HIS A 79 -0.60 -21.94 1.04
CA HIS A 79 -0.86 -21.25 -0.23
C HIS A 79 -1.18 -22.20 -1.41
N HIS A 80 -1.31 -23.51 -1.17
CA HIS A 80 -1.55 -24.52 -2.20
C HIS A 80 -0.53 -24.45 -3.34
N LEU A 81 0.75 -24.27 -2.99
CA LEU A 81 1.88 -24.17 -3.92
C LEU A 81 2.84 -25.34 -3.73
N GLU A 82 3.60 -25.61 -4.77
CA GLU A 82 4.74 -26.53 -4.67
C GLU A 82 5.86 -25.92 -3.80
N PRO A 83 6.46 -26.69 -2.87
CA PRO A 83 7.53 -26.19 -2.00
C PRO A 83 8.73 -25.59 -2.75
N VAL A 84 8.98 -26.04 -3.99
CA VAL A 84 10.06 -25.52 -4.84
C VAL A 84 9.77 -24.08 -5.30
N ILE A 85 8.49 -23.74 -5.53
CA ILE A 85 8.07 -22.38 -5.92
C ILE A 85 8.33 -21.44 -4.75
N VAL A 86 7.86 -21.79 -3.56
CA VAL A 86 8.04 -20.96 -2.35
C VAL A 86 9.53 -20.76 -2.06
N ARG A 87 10.35 -21.81 -2.14
CA ARG A 87 11.80 -21.68 -1.95
C ARG A 87 12.46 -20.72 -2.96
N LYS A 88 12.05 -20.76 -4.23
CA LYS A 88 12.52 -19.81 -5.25
C LYS A 88 12.06 -18.39 -4.97
N ASP A 89 10.80 -18.22 -4.54
CA ASP A 89 10.27 -16.92 -4.16
C ASP A 89 11.05 -16.31 -2.99
N LEU A 90 11.27 -17.08 -1.93
CA LEU A 90 12.00 -16.61 -0.75
C LEU A 90 13.48 -16.33 -1.05
N ALA A 91 14.12 -17.12 -1.92
CA ALA A 91 15.51 -16.90 -2.31
C ALA A 91 15.72 -15.52 -2.98
N ILE A 92 14.72 -15.00 -3.72
CA ILE A 92 14.81 -13.68 -4.36
C ILE A 92 14.88 -12.56 -3.32
N THR A 93 14.30 -12.75 -2.12
CA THR A 93 14.34 -11.76 -1.03
C THR A 93 15.70 -11.70 -0.32
N GLY A 94 16.61 -12.64 -0.63
CA GLY A 94 17.87 -12.80 0.07
C GLY A 94 17.76 -13.52 1.42
N ALA A 95 16.57 -13.99 1.81
CA ALA A 95 16.41 -14.77 3.03
C ALA A 95 17.10 -16.13 2.93
N VAL A 96 17.81 -16.50 4.00
CA VAL A 96 18.53 -17.77 4.10
C VAL A 96 17.89 -18.63 5.20
N GLY A 97 17.42 -19.81 4.82
CA GLY A 97 16.88 -20.78 5.79
C GLY A 97 17.95 -21.70 6.33
N THR A 98 17.77 -22.12 7.58
CA THR A 98 18.62 -23.15 8.21
C THR A 98 18.11 -24.54 7.87
N PRO A 99 18.98 -25.48 7.41
CA PRO A 99 18.59 -26.86 7.11
C PRO A 99 17.84 -27.50 8.29
N ARG A 100 16.73 -28.18 8.03
CA ARG A 100 15.85 -28.87 8.98
C ARG A 100 15.08 -27.96 9.96
N ILE A 101 15.46 -26.68 10.13
CA ILE A 101 14.79 -25.71 11.01
C ILE A 101 13.85 -24.81 10.20
N GLY A 102 14.27 -24.34 9.02
CA GLY A 102 13.55 -23.38 8.20
C GLY A 102 14.07 -21.97 8.36
N PHE A 103 13.19 -21.00 8.21
CA PHE A 103 13.49 -19.56 8.29
C PHE A 103 13.06 -19.01 9.64
N ARG A 104 13.88 -18.13 10.22
CA ARG A 104 13.43 -17.31 11.35
C ARG A 104 12.37 -16.33 10.88
N ILE A 105 11.19 -16.35 11.50
CA ILE A 105 10.02 -15.60 11.02
C ILE A 105 10.30 -14.10 10.96
N HIS A 106 10.89 -13.52 12.00
CA HIS A 106 11.18 -12.07 12.03
C HIS A 106 12.19 -11.64 10.96
N GLU A 107 13.22 -12.47 10.69
CA GLU A 107 14.21 -12.20 9.64
C GLU A 107 13.59 -12.31 8.25
N LEU A 108 12.70 -13.29 8.05
CA LEU A 108 11.99 -13.49 6.79
C LEU A 108 11.00 -12.37 6.51
N ILE A 109 10.26 -11.89 7.51
CA ILE A 109 9.39 -10.71 7.40
C ILE A 109 10.22 -9.51 6.94
N ALA A 110 11.32 -9.20 7.65
CA ALA A 110 12.17 -8.07 7.30
C ALA A 110 12.80 -8.20 5.90
N ALA A 111 13.15 -9.42 5.46
CA ALA A 111 13.68 -9.66 4.13
C ALA A 111 12.63 -9.40 3.04
N ILE A 112 11.39 -9.86 3.24
CA ILE A 112 10.28 -9.63 2.31
C ILE A 112 9.91 -8.14 2.27
N GLU A 113 9.82 -7.47 3.41
CA GLU A 113 9.52 -6.04 3.49
C GLU A 113 10.57 -5.21 2.75
N ARG A 114 11.88 -5.47 2.96
CA ARG A 114 12.95 -4.83 2.19
C ARG A 114 12.85 -5.10 0.69
N PHE A 115 12.59 -6.35 0.31
CA PHE A 115 12.42 -6.72 -1.09
C PHE A 115 11.28 -5.97 -1.78
N LEU A 116 10.17 -5.74 -1.06
CA LEU A 116 9.01 -4.99 -1.55
C LEU A 116 9.18 -3.46 -1.42
N GLY A 117 10.21 -2.96 -0.73
CA GLY A 117 10.37 -1.56 -0.39
C GLY A 117 9.36 -1.07 0.65
N TRP A 118 8.86 -1.97 1.50
CA TRP A 118 7.87 -1.69 2.55
C TRP A 118 8.53 -1.45 3.93
N ASP A 119 9.84 -1.57 4.01
CA ASP A 119 10.66 -1.23 5.17
C ASP A 119 10.79 0.29 5.39
N HIS A 120 10.33 1.10 4.43
CA HIS A 120 10.27 2.55 4.50
C HIS A 120 8.85 3.07 4.35
N GLN A 121 8.59 4.27 4.90
CA GLN A 121 7.29 4.90 4.73
C GLN A 121 7.20 5.59 3.36
N THR A 122 6.48 4.97 2.40
CA THR A 122 6.20 5.54 1.09
C THR A 122 5.00 6.49 1.17
N LYS A 123 5.24 7.76 0.83
CA LYS A 123 4.19 8.77 0.73
C LYS A 123 3.46 8.64 -0.60
N ALA A 124 2.12 8.72 -0.55
CA ALA A 124 1.27 8.73 -1.73
C ALA A 124 0.30 9.91 -1.70
N VAL A 125 -0.16 10.33 -2.87
CA VAL A 125 -1.32 11.21 -3.02
C VAL A 125 -2.47 10.44 -3.64
N LEU A 126 -3.70 10.81 -3.30
CA LEU A 126 -4.91 10.27 -3.91
C LEU A 126 -5.61 11.37 -4.70
N VAL A 127 -5.99 11.06 -5.95
CA VAL A 127 -6.69 11.98 -6.85
C VAL A 127 -8.02 11.36 -7.28
N GLY A 128 -9.11 12.03 -6.91
CA GLY A 128 -10.49 11.58 -7.05
C GLY A 128 -11.06 11.07 -5.72
N VAL A 129 -11.77 11.92 -4.98
CA VAL A 129 -12.33 11.61 -3.64
C VAL A 129 -13.82 11.26 -3.76
N GLY A 130 -14.17 10.45 -4.78
CA GLY A 130 -15.47 9.80 -4.88
C GLY A 130 -15.61 8.62 -3.91
N ASN A 131 -16.60 7.75 -4.11
CA ASN A 131 -16.86 6.62 -3.21
C ASN A 131 -15.63 5.75 -2.97
N LEU A 132 -14.93 5.32 -4.03
CA LEU A 132 -13.75 4.48 -3.92
C LEU A 132 -12.58 5.24 -3.30
N GLY A 133 -12.33 6.48 -3.73
CA GLY A 133 -11.26 7.32 -3.17
C GLY A 133 -11.44 7.56 -1.68
N THR A 134 -12.67 7.85 -1.23
CA THR A 134 -13.02 7.97 0.18
C THR A 134 -12.73 6.69 0.96
N ALA A 135 -13.14 5.54 0.43
CA ALA A 135 -12.88 4.25 1.07
C ALA A 135 -11.38 3.97 1.21
N LEU A 136 -10.59 4.24 0.17
CA LEU A 136 -9.14 4.06 0.21
C LEU A 136 -8.45 5.04 1.18
N LEU A 137 -8.92 6.28 1.30
CA LEU A 137 -8.41 7.23 2.30
C LEU A 137 -8.61 6.74 3.74
N GLY A 138 -9.71 6.02 3.99
CA GLY A 138 -10.03 5.44 5.30
C GLY A 138 -9.36 4.08 5.57
N TYR A 139 -8.74 3.46 4.58
CA TYR A 139 -8.18 2.12 4.72
C TYR A 139 -6.89 2.12 5.54
N GLN A 140 -6.98 1.64 6.78
CA GLN A 140 -5.84 1.62 7.73
C GLN A 140 -4.75 0.61 7.35
N GLY A 141 -5.10 -0.46 6.63
CA GLY A 141 -4.15 -1.51 6.25
C GLY A 141 -2.97 -1.05 5.38
N PHE A 142 -3.04 0.12 4.76
CA PHE A 142 -1.89 0.66 4.03
C PHE A 142 -0.67 0.92 4.93
N HIS A 143 -0.88 1.24 6.19
CA HIS A 143 0.20 1.43 7.16
C HIS A 143 1.02 0.16 7.37
N ASP A 144 0.38 -1.01 7.35
CA ASP A 144 1.02 -2.31 7.52
C ASP A 144 1.94 -2.66 6.34
N TYR A 145 1.75 -1.99 5.22
CA TYR A 145 2.54 -2.13 4.00
C TYR A 145 3.49 -0.95 3.75
N GLY A 146 3.75 -0.13 4.76
CA GLY A 146 4.64 1.02 4.63
C GLY A 146 4.10 2.16 3.77
N PHE A 147 2.78 2.22 3.46
CA PHE A 147 2.20 3.29 2.66
C PHE A 147 1.41 4.28 3.50
N ARG A 148 1.55 5.55 3.13
CA ARG A 148 0.79 6.64 3.75
C ARG A 148 0.27 7.61 2.71
N ILE A 149 -1.05 7.74 2.59
CA ILE A 149 -1.66 8.77 1.76
C ILE A 149 -1.51 10.10 2.51
N VAL A 150 -0.73 11.04 1.98
CA VAL A 150 -0.41 12.31 2.65
C VAL A 150 -1.20 13.50 2.08
N GLY A 151 -1.84 13.36 0.91
CA GLY A 151 -2.68 14.38 0.29
C GLY A 151 -3.84 13.75 -0.48
N ALA A 152 -4.98 14.44 -0.48
CA ALA A 152 -6.18 14.08 -1.22
C ALA A 152 -6.61 15.26 -2.11
N PHE A 153 -6.93 14.97 -3.37
CA PHE A 153 -7.23 15.97 -4.38
C PHE A 153 -8.48 15.62 -5.17
N ASP A 154 -9.28 16.64 -5.48
CA ASP A 154 -10.45 16.49 -6.34
C ASP A 154 -10.62 17.74 -7.24
N SER A 155 -11.38 17.59 -8.31
CA SER A 155 -11.80 18.67 -9.20
C SER A 155 -13.22 19.17 -8.85
N ASP A 156 -14.01 18.38 -8.12
CA ASP A 156 -15.37 18.78 -7.72
C ASP A 156 -15.33 19.84 -6.60
N PRO A 157 -15.85 21.06 -6.84
CA PRO A 157 -15.91 22.09 -5.82
C PRO A 157 -16.66 21.66 -4.54
N LYS A 158 -17.56 20.70 -4.64
CA LYS A 158 -18.29 20.17 -3.47
C LYS A 158 -17.40 19.33 -2.56
N MET A 159 -16.37 18.70 -3.11
CA MET A 159 -15.42 17.90 -2.35
C MET A 159 -14.26 18.73 -1.82
N VAL A 160 -13.85 19.77 -2.55
CA VAL A 160 -12.74 20.64 -2.15
C VAL A 160 -13.06 21.35 -0.83
N GLY A 161 -12.13 21.28 0.11
CA GLY A 161 -12.26 21.83 1.45
C GLY A 161 -12.88 20.87 2.47
N GLN A 162 -13.54 19.80 2.04
CA GLN A 162 -14.11 18.78 2.96
C GLN A 162 -13.00 18.01 3.68
N TRP A 163 -13.28 17.59 4.90
CA TRP A 163 -12.43 16.69 5.67
C TRP A 163 -12.90 15.26 5.51
N VAL A 164 -12.03 14.42 4.95
CA VAL A 164 -12.30 13.01 4.71
C VAL A 164 -11.20 12.17 5.39
N HIS A 165 -11.59 11.32 6.34
CA HIS A 165 -10.68 10.50 7.14
C HIS A 165 -9.45 11.26 7.68
N GLY A 166 -9.68 12.45 8.25
CA GLY A 166 -8.62 13.29 8.83
C GLY A 166 -7.72 14.00 7.82
N ARG A 167 -8.13 14.08 6.54
CA ARG A 167 -7.44 14.84 5.50
C ARG A 167 -8.37 15.83 4.83
N GLN A 168 -7.90 17.06 4.66
CA GLN A 168 -8.62 18.05 3.88
C GLN A 168 -8.39 17.80 2.39
N VAL A 169 -9.48 17.68 1.63
CA VAL A 169 -9.46 17.54 0.18
C VAL A 169 -9.05 18.87 -0.45
N GLN A 170 -8.01 18.85 -1.26
CA GLN A 170 -7.50 20.02 -1.95
C GLN A 170 -7.96 20.05 -3.41
N ALA A 171 -8.03 21.25 -4.00
CA ALA A 171 -8.27 21.38 -5.43
C ALA A 171 -7.12 20.77 -6.24
N ILE A 172 -7.47 20.11 -7.36
CA ILE A 172 -6.47 19.47 -8.24
C ILE A 172 -5.37 20.43 -8.71
N GLY A 173 -5.65 21.74 -8.80
CA GLY A 173 -4.67 22.75 -9.11
C GLY A 173 -3.50 22.87 -8.13
N HIS A 174 -3.68 22.42 -6.90
CA HIS A 174 -2.63 22.38 -5.88
C HIS A 174 -1.77 21.10 -5.90
N LEU A 175 -2.08 20.12 -6.74
CA LEU A 175 -1.37 18.86 -6.80
C LEU A 175 0.12 19.04 -7.12
N ILE A 176 0.45 19.83 -8.17
CA ILE A 176 1.83 20.00 -8.63
C ILE A 176 2.74 20.56 -7.52
N PRO A 177 2.44 21.72 -6.91
CA PRO A 177 3.30 22.25 -5.86
C PRO A 177 3.35 21.36 -4.62
N PHE A 178 2.26 20.64 -4.30
CA PHE A 178 2.22 19.72 -3.16
C PHE A 178 3.14 18.52 -3.37
N VAL A 179 3.04 17.87 -4.53
CA VAL A 179 3.84 16.68 -4.88
C VAL A 179 5.33 17.04 -4.93
N ARG A 180 5.70 18.15 -5.58
CA ARG A 180 7.10 18.59 -5.69
C ARG A 180 7.72 18.90 -4.35
N ARG A 181 7.02 19.65 -3.49
CA ARG A 181 7.52 19.99 -2.14
C ARG A 181 7.64 18.75 -1.24
N GLY A 182 6.74 17.77 -1.38
CA GLY A 182 6.74 16.53 -0.59
C GLY A 182 7.64 15.44 -1.15
N GLU A 183 8.24 15.63 -2.35
CA GLU A 183 9.00 14.61 -3.09
C GLU A 183 8.22 13.29 -3.21
N ILE A 184 6.93 13.40 -3.58
CA ILE A 184 6.02 12.26 -3.60
C ILE A 184 6.08 11.59 -4.97
N LEU A 185 6.39 10.31 -5.00
CA LEU A 185 6.56 9.55 -6.24
C LEU A 185 5.38 8.64 -6.58
N LEU A 186 4.47 8.38 -5.63
CA LEU A 186 3.33 7.49 -5.81
C LEU A 186 2.02 8.27 -5.81
N GLY A 187 1.15 7.96 -6.78
CA GLY A 187 -0.20 8.50 -6.84
C GLY A 187 -1.26 7.42 -7.05
N MET A 188 -2.38 7.56 -6.37
CA MET A 188 -3.56 6.71 -6.53
C MET A 188 -4.59 7.48 -7.35
N LEU A 189 -5.06 6.88 -8.45
CA LEU A 189 -5.98 7.48 -9.39
C LEU A 189 -7.35 6.80 -9.30
N THR A 190 -8.35 7.55 -8.82
CA THR A 190 -9.70 7.07 -8.52
C THR A 190 -10.79 7.97 -9.12
N VAL A 191 -10.47 8.65 -10.22
CA VAL A 191 -11.41 9.52 -10.95
C VAL A 191 -12.28 8.71 -11.94
N PRO A 192 -13.39 9.27 -12.45
CA PRO A 192 -14.14 8.65 -13.54
C PRO A 192 -13.28 8.41 -14.79
N GLY A 193 -13.56 7.31 -15.52
CA GLY A 193 -12.78 6.88 -16.69
C GLY A 193 -12.46 7.99 -17.71
N PRO A 194 -13.43 8.83 -18.12
CA PRO A 194 -13.18 9.91 -19.07
C PRO A 194 -12.17 10.96 -18.58
N ALA A 195 -12.01 11.14 -17.27
CA ALA A 195 -11.06 12.08 -16.69
C ALA A 195 -9.68 11.47 -16.45
N ALA A 196 -9.55 10.13 -16.50
CA ALA A 196 -8.39 9.41 -16.04
C ALA A 196 -7.09 9.79 -16.76
N GLN A 197 -7.09 9.82 -18.09
CA GLN A 197 -5.89 10.14 -18.88
C GLN A 197 -5.36 11.54 -18.56
N LYS A 198 -6.24 12.55 -18.62
CA LYS A 198 -5.86 13.95 -18.35
C LYS A 198 -5.35 14.13 -16.91
N THR A 199 -5.98 13.47 -15.95
CA THR A 199 -5.56 13.52 -14.53
C THR A 199 -4.21 12.85 -14.33
N ALA A 200 -3.99 11.68 -14.92
CA ALA A 200 -2.70 10.98 -14.87
C ALA A 200 -1.56 11.84 -15.46
N GLU A 201 -1.80 12.55 -16.56
CA GLU A 201 -0.82 13.49 -17.13
C GLU A 201 -0.49 14.65 -16.17
N VAL A 202 -1.48 15.16 -15.43
CA VAL A 202 -1.21 16.16 -14.38
C VAL A 202 -0.34 15.57 -13.27
N MET A 203 -0.61 14.32 -12.85
CA MET A 203 0.20 13.62 -11.85
C MET A 203 1.65 13.43 -12.32
N VAL A 204 1.84 13.05 -13.58
CA VAL A 204 3.19 12.92 -14.19
C VAL A 204 3.93 14.25 -14.22
N ARG A 205 3.26 15.34 -14.66
CA ARG A 205 3.85 16.70 -14.62
C ARG A 205 4.19 17.16 -13.20
N ALA A 206 3.48 16.66 -12.19
CA ALA A 206 3.81 16.93 -10.80
C ALA A 206 5.10 16.24 -10.34
N GLY A 207 5.51 15.16 -11.01
CA GLY A 207 6.69 14.37 -10.65
C GLY A 207 6.38 12.95 -10.18
N ILE A 208 5.11 12.51 -10.24
CA ILE A 208 4.72 11.14 -9.90
C ILE A 208 5.37 10.17 -10.88
N LYS A 209 5.97 9.10 -10.35
CA LYS A 209 6.64 8.03 -11.10
C LYS A 209 5.91 6.70 -11.05
N GLY A 210 5.01 6.52 -10.08
CA GLY A 210 4.15 5.34 -9.96
C GLY A 210 2.69 5.75 -9.85
N ILE A 211 1.82 5.20 -10.70
CA ILE A 211 0.38 5.44 -10.63
C ILE A 211 -0.36 4.12 -10.37
N TRP A 212 -1.02 4.04 -9.23
CA TRP A 212 -1.95 2.96 -8.94
C TRP A 212 -3.33 3.35 -9.47
N ASN A 213 -3.68 2.74 -10.60
CA ASN A 213 -4.85 3.11 -11.39
C ASN A 213 -6.06 2.23 -11.06
N PHE A 214 -7.05 2.81 -10.39
CA PHE A 214 -8.33 2.17 -10.06
C PHE A 214 -9.45 2.54 -11.08
N THR A 215 -9.10 3.24 -12.16
CA THR A 215 -10.07 3.59 -13.19
C THR A 215 -10.18 2.49 -14.25
N PRO A 216 -11.30 2.39 -14.97
CA PRO A 216 -11.40 1.43 -16.07
C PRO A 216 -10.50 1.78 -17.27
N ALA A 217 -9.96 3.01 -17.34
CA ALA A 217 -9.20 3.49 -18.48
C ALA A 217 -7.80 2.85 -18.55
N LYS A 218 -7.37 2.53 -19.77
CA LYS A 218 -5.98 2.26 -20.09
C LYS A 218 -5.25 3.59 -20.23
N LEU A 219 -4.20 3.80 -19.45
CA LEU A 219 -3.42 5.03 -19.49
C LEU A 219 -2.28 4.93 -20.52
N HIS A 220 -2.06 6.02 -21.23
CA HIS A 220 -0.94 6.20 -22.17
C HIS A 220 0.03 7.23 -21.59
N LEU A 221 1.09 6.75 -20.97
CA LEU A 221 2.04 7.57 -20.20
C LEU A 221 3.48 7.34 -20.68
N PRO A 222 4.42 8.25 -20.37
CA PRO A 222 5.84 8.06 -20.66
C PRO A 222 6.36 6.74 -20.08
N LYS A 223 7.36 6.13 -20.75
CA LYS A 223 7.92 4.81 -20.40
C LYS A 223 8.59 4.77 -19.01
N ASP A 224 8.98 5.91 -18.48
CA ASP A 224 9.58 6.08 -17.16
C ASP A 224 8.56 6.20 -16.03
N VAL A 225 7.25 6.15 -16.35
CA VAL A 225 6.16 6.14 -15.38
C VAL A 225 5.56 4.74 -15.30
N MET A 226 5.65 4.15 -14.13
CA MET A 226 5.10 2.83 -13.84
C MET A 226 3.60 2.93 -13.55
N THR A 227 2.81 2.01 -14.08
CA THR A 227 1.38 1.94 -13.80
C THR A 227 0.99 0.53 -13.36
N GLN A 228 0.23 0.45 -12.29
CA GLN A 228 -0.48 -0.77 -11.90
C GLN A 228 -1.97 -0.50 -11.99
N LYS A 229 -2.68 -1.24 -12.84
CA LYS A 229 -4.15 -1.18 -12.92
C LYS A 229 -4.76 -2.21 -11.98
N GLU A 230 -5.80 -1.79 -11.26
CA GLU A 230 -6.68 -2.67 -10.50
C GLU A 230 -8.02 -2.78 -11.21
N ASP A 231 -8.46 -4.01 -11.48
CA ASP A 231 -9.74 -4.28 -12.12
C ASP A 231 -10.56 -5.22 -11.24
N LEU A 232 -11.56 -4.65 -10.56
CA LEU A 232 -12.45 -5.43 -9.69
C LEU A 232 -13.27 -6.46 -10.49
N ALA A 233 -13.46 -6.24 -11.80
CA ALA A 233 -14.17 -7.17 -12.65
C ALA A 233 -13.40 -8.47 -12.90
N GLU A 234 -12.05 -8.47 -12.81
CA GLU A 234 -11.27 -9.70 -12.97
C GLU A 234 -11.62 -10.73 -11.87
N GLY A 235 -11.68 -10.30 -10.62
CA GLY A 235 -12.08 -11.17 -9.50
C GLY A 235 -13.52 -11.69 -9.63
N LEU A 236 -14.42 -10.81 -10.02
CA LEU A 236 -15.82 -11.18 -10.24
C LEU A 236 -15.97 -12.19 -11.39
N ALA A 237 -15.25 -12.01 -12.49
CA ALA A 237 -15.27 -12.93 -13.63
C ALA A 237 -14.80 -14.35 -13.23
N VAL A 238 -13.70 -14.43 -12.45
CA VAL A 238 -13.19 -15.71 -11.91
C VAL A 238 -14.25 -16.39 -11.04
N LEU A 239 -14.87 -15.63 -10.13
CA LEU A 239 -15.88 -16.16 -9.21
C LEU A 239 -17.13 -16.64 -10.00
N SER A 240 -17.66 -15.82 -10.89
CA SER A 240 -18.83 -16.15 -11.71
C SER A 240 -18.59 -17.41 -12.55
N HIS A 241 -17.39 -17.55 -13.14
CA HIS A 241 -17.03 -18.75 -13.89
C HIS A 241 -16.99 -20.01 -13.02
N ARG A 242 -16.49 -19.91 -11.77
CA ARG A 242 -16.46 -21.03 -10.83
C ARG A 242 -17.86 -21.44 -10.37
N ILE A 243 -18.73 -20.47 -10.06
CA ILE A 243 -20.13 -20.73 -9.67
C ILE A 243 -20.86 -21.48 -10.77
N LYS A 244 -20.74 -21.03 -12.03
CA LYS A 244 -21.36 -21.71 -13.18
C LYS A 244 -20.99 -23.19 -13.31
N LYS A 245 -19.78 -23.60 -12.87
CA LYS A 245 -19.35 -25.01 -12.88
C LYS A 245 -19.95 -25.84 -11.76
N ILE A 246 -20.52 -25.24 -10.73
CA ILE A 246 -21.18 -25.95 -9.62
C ILE A 246 -22.65 -26.23 -9.99
N GLU A 247 -23.25 -25.39 -10.83
CA GLU A 247 -24.63 -25.50 -11.26
C GLU A 247 -24.83 -26.46 -12.47
N MET A 248 -23.75 -26.98 -13.04
CA MET A 248 -23.74 -28.00 -14.10
C MET A 248 -23.41 -29.39 -13.55
#